data_ec7939de72b20d0ca8bc64f9c59b2a54
#
_entry.id   ec7939de72b20d0ca8bc64f9c59b2a54
#
_cell.length_a   1.000
_cell.length_b   1.000
_cell.length_c   1.000
_cell.angle_alpha   90.00
_cell.angle_beta   90.00
_cell.angle_gamma   90.00
#
_symmetry.space_group_name_H-M   'P 1'
#
loop_
_entity.id
_entity.type
_entity.pdbx_description
1 polymer ?
#
loop_
_entity_poly.entity_id
_entity_poly.type
_entity_poly.pdbx_seq_one_letter_code
_entity_poly.pdbx_strand_id
1 'polypeptide(L)'
;METILVVDDEPDICELARDCLVAAGYRVLEATDGEEALRIAEAHTEPIHLLLTDVVMPRLNGVALAGQLTRRRPDTKVLYMSGFAVVGAQLEQLSGPALEPGDPILPKPFTAEALTRKVHEVLARPSPSRSPFSRARPRPDQWMP
;
A
#
# COMPACT_ATOMS: atom_id res chain seq x y z
N MET A 1 -16.05 5.39 -7.59
CA MET A 1 -14.64 5.78 -7.85
C MET A 1 -13.80 5.38 -6.67
N GLU A 2 -12.79 4.58 -6.92
CA GLU A 2 -11.92 4.12 -5.85
C GLU A 2 -10.95 5.20 -5.45
N THR A 3 -10.61 5.23 -4.17
CA THR A 3 -9.69 6.19 -3.59
C THR A 3 -8.36 5.53 -3.29
N ILE A 4 -7.28 6.17 -3.71
CA ILE A 4 -5.94 5.66 -3.53
C ILE A 4 -5.14 6.68 -2.72
N LEU A 5 -4.51 6.22 -1.65
CA LEU A 5 -3.61 7.07 -0.86
C LEU A 5 -2.19 6.78 -1.34
N VAL A 6 -1.55 7.80 -1.92
CA VAL A 6 -0.20 7.69 -2.46
C VAL A 6 0.77 8.29 -1.46
N VAL A 7 1.79 7.54 -1.08
CA VAL A 7 2.76 7.97 -0.08
C VAL A 7 4.18 7.76 -0.60
N ASP A 8 4.94 8.82 -0.73
CA ASP A 8 6.33 8.74 -1.15
C ASP A 8 7.02 10.01 -0.66
N ASP A 9 8.21 9.86 -0.11
CA ASP A 9 8.93 11.02 0.40
C ASP A 9 9.51 11.88 -0.71
N GLU A 10 9.41 11.45 -1.96
CA GLU A 10 9.80 12.27 -3.09
C GLU A 10 8.53 12.88 -3.69
N PRO A 11 8.35 14.20 -3.56
CA PRO A 11 7.12 14.83 -4.06
C PRO A 11 6.89 14.63 -5.56
N ASP A 12 7.96 14.51 -6.33
CA ASP A 12 7.84 14.31 -7.76
C ASP A 12 7.18 12.98 -8.07
N ILE A 13 7.47 11.95 -7.28
CA ILE A 13 6.88 10.65 -7.48
C ILE A 13 5.39 10.69 -7.10
N CYS A 14 5.08 11.37 -6.00
CA CYS A 14 3.68 11.53 -5.61
C CYS A 14 2.89 12.22 -6.71
N GLU A 15 3.44 13.26 -7.27
CA GLU A 15 2.76 14.02 -8.31
C GLU A 15 2.58 13.18 -9.58
N LEU A 16 3.61 12.46 -9.97
CA LEU A 16 3.53 11.60 -11.13
C LEU A 16 2.47 10.53 -10.94
N ALA A 17 2.48 9.87 -9.79
CA ALA A 17 1.51 8.81 -9.52
C ALA A 17 0.09 9.40 -9.47
N ARG A 18 -0.07 10.56 -8.86
CA ARG A 18 -1.36 11.21 -8.79
C ARG A 18 -1.90 11.49 -10.18
N ASP A 19 -1.06 12.09 -11.04
CA ASP A 19 -1.52 12.47 -12.37
C ASP A 19 -1.93 11.24 -13.17
N CYS A 20 -1.16 10.16 -13.08
CA CYS A 20 -1.49 8.95 -13.79
C CYS A 20 -2.78 8.33 -13.29
N LEU A 21 -2.97 8.30 -11.98
CA LEU A 21 -4.13 7.64 -11.40
C LEU A 21 -5.40 8.45 -11.56
N VAL A 22 -5.30 9.78 -11.47
CA VAL A 22 -6.45 10.64 -11.73
C VAL A 22 -6.89 10.47 -13.18
N ALA A 23 -5.94 10.41 -14.10
CA ALA A 23 -6.27 10.22 -15.50
C ALA A 23 -6.94 8.87 -15.73
N ALA A 24 -6.65 7.89 -14.89
CA ALA A 24 -7.27 6.57 -15.02
C ALA A 24 -8.61 6.47 -14.30
N GLY A 25 -9.07 7.54 -13.67
CA GLY A 25 -10.41 7.57 -13.07
C GLY A 25 -10.43 7.34 -11.57
N TYR A 26 -9.29 7.38 -10.90
CA TYR A 26 -9.25 7.19 -9.44
C TYR A 26 -9.23 8.52 -8.71
N ARG A 27 -9.66 8.48 -7.44
CA ARG A 27 -9.52 9.62 -6.57
C ARG A 27 -8.23 9.42 -5.81
N VAL A 28 -7.40 10.46 -5.69
CA VAL A 28 -6.08 10.32 -5.08
C VAL A 28 -5.89 11.25 -3.90
N LEU A 29 -5.38 10.69 -2.81
CA LEU A 29 -4.91 11.45 -1.66
C LEU A 29 -3.40 11.30 -1.65
N GLU A 30 -2.67 12.34 -1.26
CA GLU A 30 -1.21 12.32 -1.29
C GLU A 30 -0.60 12.62 0.06
N ALA A 31 0.46 11.94 0.40
CA ALA A 31 1.24 12.21 1.60
C ALA A 31 2.71 12.03 1.26
N THR A 32 3.59 12.78 1.92
CA THR A 32 5.02 12.69 1.68
C THR A 32 5.75 11.95 2.77
N ASP A 33 5.07 11.48 3.79
CA ASP A 33 5.67 10.58 4.77
C ASP A 33 4.57 9.76 5.44
N GLY A 34 4.99 8.77 6.21
CA GLY A 34 4.05 7.85 6.82
C GLY A 34 3.16 8.48 7.86
N GLU A 35 3.71 9.43 8.62
CA GLU A 35 2.91 10.09 9.65
C GLU A 35 1.83 10.96 9.04
N GLU A 36 2.17 11.67 7.97
CA GLU A 36 1.19 12.47 7.25
C GLU A 36 0.11 11.57 6.66
N ALA A 37 0.52 10.42 6.13
CA ALA A 37 -0.43 9.48 5.56
C ALA A 37 -1.44 9.00 6.60
N LEU A 38 -0.97 8.72 7.81
CA LEU A 38 -1.87 8.27 8.87
C LEU A 38 -2.83 9.39 9.28
N ARG A 39 -2.35 10.63 9.32
CA ARG A 39 -3.22 11.76 9.66
C ARG A 39 -4.29 11.97 8.59
N ILE A 40 -3.90 11.86 7.32
CA ILE A 40 -4.83 12.00 6.22
C ILE A 40 -5.87 10.88 6.28
N ALA A 41 -5.43 9.65 6.53
CA ALA A 41 -6.34 8.53 6.60
C ALA A 41 -7.31 8.66 7.77
N GLU A 42 -6.83 9.21 8.89
CA GLU A 42 -7.68 9.36 10.03
C GLU A 42 -8.76 10.42 9.80
N ALA A 43 -8.43 11.46 9.06
CA ALA A 43 -9.38 12.53 8.76
C ALA A 43 -10.33 12.17 7.62
N HIS A 44 -9.99 11.16 6.82
CA HIS A 44 -10.81 10.80 5.66
C HIS A 44 -11.89 9.82 6.09
N THR A 45 -13.14 10.22 5.95
CA THR A 45 -14.23 9.41 6.48
C THR A 45 -14.73 8.34 5.52
N GLU A 46 -14.36 8.44 4.25
CA GLU A 46 -14.79 7.46 3.28
C GLU A 46 -13.75 6.37 3.09
N PRO A 47 -14.08 5.27 2.42
CA PRO A 47 -13.11 4.20 2.26
C PRO A 47 -11.87 4.63 1.50
N ILE A 48 -10.73 4.07 1.87
CA ILE A 48 -9.51 4.16 1.10
C ILE A 48 -9.31 2.76 0.55
N HIS A 49 -9.37 2.63 -0.77
CA HIS A 49 -9.37 1.32 -1.39
C HIS A 49 -7.97 0.74 -1.55
N LEU A 50 -6.98 1.61 -1.73
CA LEU A 50 -5.62 1.17 -1.92
C LEU A 50 -4.63 2.14 -1.29
N LEU A 51 -3.62 1.60 -0.62
CA LEU A 51 -2.46 2.35 -0.17
C LEU A 51 -1.33 2.03 -1.13
N LEU A 52 -0.81 3.05 -1.81
CA LEU A 52 0.33 2.92 -2.71
C LEU A 52 1.48 3.64 -2.04
N THR A 53 2.46 2.91 -1.50
CA THR A 53 3.48 3.52 -0.68
C THR A 53 4.87 3.04 -1.04
N ASP A 54 5.82 3.97 -0.97
CA ASP A 54 7.24 3.60 -1.05
C ASP A 54 7.57 2.74 0.17
N VAL A 55 8.48 1.82 0.00
CA VAL A 55 8.92 0.96 1.10
C VAL A 55 9.86 1.73 2.03
N VAL A 56 10.84 2.42 1.47
CA VAL A 56 11.86 3.09 2.28
C VAL A 56 11.54 4.56 2.40
N MET A 57 11.17 4.98 3.60
CA MET A 57 10.89 6.37 3.90
C MET A 57 11.46 6.70 5.28
N PRO A 58 11.81 7.96 5.53
CA PRO A 58 12.31 8.32 6.85
C PRO A 58 11.27 8.08 7.93
N ARG A 59 11.75 7.73 9.09
CA ARG A 59 10.93 7.54 10.29
C ARG A 59 10.01 6.35 10.23
N LEU A 60 9.07 6.29 9.35
CA LEU A 60 8.11 5.21 9.28
C LEU A 60 8.15 4.62 7.88
N ASN A 61 8.69 3.41 7.72
CA ASN A 61 8.78 2.81 6.40
C ASN A 61 7.41 2.35 5.92
N GLY A 62 7.32 2.03 4.63
CA GLY A 62 6.04 1.71 4.01
C GLY A 62 5.39 0.47 4.56
N VAL A 63 6.17 -0.53 4.98
CA VAL A 63 5.60 -1.75 5.52
C VAL A 63 4.97 -1.49 6.88
N ALA A 64 5.65 -0.68 7.71
CA ALA A 64 5.09 -0.32 9.01
C ALA A 64 3.84 0.55 8.83
N LEU A 65 3.86 1.46 7.86
CA LEU A 65 2.69 2.28 7.56
C LEU A 65 1.52 1.39 7.15
N ALA A 66 1.76 0.43 6.26
CA ALA A 66 0.71 -0.46 5.79
C ALA A 66 0.12 -1.25 6.95
N GLY A 67 0.97 -1.70 7.87
CA GLY A 67 0.49 -2.44 9.03
C GLY A 67 -0.42 -1.61 9.91
N GLN A 68 -0.05 -0.36 10.15
CA GLN A 68 -0.86 0.50 10.99
C GLN A 68 -2.15 0.91 10.30
N LEU A 69 -2.09 1.19 9.01
CA LEU A 69 -3.26 1.61 8.28
C LEU A 69 -4.27 0.46 8.15
N THR A 70 -3.81 -0.73 7.80
CA THR A 70 -4.73 -1.84 7.58
C THR A 70 -5.30 -2.36 8.89
N ARG A 71 -4.66 -2.06 10.03
CA ARG A 71 -5.24 -2.40 11.30
C ARG A 71 -6.51 -1.61 11.55
N ARG A 72 -6.55 -0.36 11.06
CA ARG A 72 -7.71 0.49 11.20
C ARG A 72 -8.66 0.34 10.04
N ARG A 73 -8.14 0.00 8.86
CA ARG A 73 -8.92 -0.14 7.65
C ARG A 73 -8.61 -1.48 6.99
N PRO A 74 -9.19 -2.56 7.51
CA PRO A 74 -8.79 -3.91 7.07
C PRO A 74 -9.07 -4.19 5.59
N ASP A 75 -9.97 -3.44 4.98
CA ASP A 75 -10.28 -3.67 3.57
C ASP A 75 -9.38 -2.89 2.61
N THR A 76 -8.50 -2.05 3.11
CA THR A 76 -7.58 -1.31 2.25
C THR A 76 -6.51 -2.27 1.74
N LYS A 77 -6.33 -2.31 0.43
CA LYS A 77 -5.29 -3.12 -0.17
C LYS A 77 -4.00 -2.33 -0.23
N VAL A 78 -2.88 -3.00 -0.37
CA VAL A 78 -1.58 -2.35 -0.33
C VAL A 78 -0.79 -2.71 -1.56
N LEU A 79 -0.15 -1.73 -2.18
CA LEU A 79 0.80 -1.92 -3.25
C LEU A 79 2.05 -1.12 -2.90
N TYR A 80 3.20 -1.77 -2.88
CA TYR A 80 4.44 -1.10 -2.55
C TYR A 80 5.17 -0.62 -3.79
N MET A 81 5.84 0.52 -3.66
CA MET A 81 6.76 0.99 -4.69
C MET A 81 8.16 0.80 -4.14
N SER A 82 9.06 0.28 -4.95
CA SER A 82 10.40 -0.03 -4.47
C SER A 82 11.44 0.42 -5.47
N GLY A 83 12.40 1.20 -5.03
CA GLY A 83 13.52 1.58 -5.85
C GLY A 83 14.41 0.37 -6.09
N PHE A 84 15.18 0.45 -7.16
CA PHE A 84 16.06 -0.63 -7.52
C PHE A 84 17.00 -1.01 -6.37
N ALA A 85 17.43 -0.04 -5.63
CA ALA A 85 18.44 -0.26 -4.60
C ALA A 85 17.90 -1.01 -3.37
N VAL A 86 16.59 -1.13 -3.20
CA VAL A 86 16.07 -1.78 -2.03
C VAL A 86 15.49 -3.14 -2.33
N VAL A 87 15.80 -3.68 -3.50
CA VAL A 87 15.32 -5.00 -3.83
C VAL A 87 16.25 -6.04 -3.20
N GLY A 88 15.70 -7.12 -2.70
CA GLY A 88 16.51 -8.20 -2.16
C GLY A 88 17.10 -7.90 -0.81
N ALA A 89 18.39 -8.05 -0.68
CA ALA A 89 19.03 -7.98 0.62
C ALA A 89 18.81 -6.68 1.37
N GLN A 90 18.60 -5.60 0.65
CA GLN A 90 18.41 -4.34 1.35
C GLN A 90 17.10 -4.28 2.09
N LEU A 91 16.10 -4.98 1.61
CA LEU A 91 14.83 -5.00 2.32
C LEU A 91 14.98 -5.70 3.66
N GLU A 92 15.88 -6.63 3.75
CA GLU A 92 16.07 -7.37 4.99
C GLU A 92 16.73 -6.54 6.07
N GLN A 93 17.33 -5.42 5.70
CA GLN A 93 18.02 -4.58 6.63
C GLN A 93 17.15 -3.45 7.18
N LEU A 94 15.90 -3.36 6.73
CA LEU A 94 15.03 -2.34 7.24
C LEU A 94 14.65 -2.64 8.68
N SER A 95 14.58 -1.60 9.46
CA SER A 95 14.12 -1.73 10.82
C SER A 95 12.65 -2.01 10.83
N GLY A 96 12.23 -2.90 11.68
CA GLY A 96 10.80 -3.18 11.84
C GLY A 96 10.29 -4.16 10.83
N PRO A 97 9.01 -4.12 10.50
CA PRO A 97 8.42 -5.09 9.60
C PRO A 97 9.05 -5.05 8.22
N ALA A 98 9.12 -6.19 7.57
CA ALA A 98 9.69 -6.31 6.23
C ALA A 98 8.64 -6.87 5.29
N LEU A 99 8.92 -6.75 3.98
CA LEU A 99 8.02 -7.29 2.99
C LEU A 99 7.99 -8.80 3.08
N GLU A 100 6.84 -9.36 2.79
CA GLU A 100 6.65 -10.79 2.77
C GLU A 100 6.65 -11.29 1.34
N PRO A 101 6.99 -12.56 1.11
CA PRO A 101 6.89 -13.10 -0.23
C PRO A 101 5.46 -12.98 -0.73
N GLY A 102 5.29 -12.52 -1.93
CA GLY A 102 3.97 -12.36 -2.50
C GLY A 102 3.35 -10.99 -2.32
N ASP A 103 3.96 -10.12 -1.53
CA ASP A 103 3.46 -8.76 -1.44
C ASP A 103 3.59 -8.08 -2.80
N PRO A 104 2.55 -7.39 -3.26
CA PRO A 104 2.64 -6.73 -4.57
C PRO A 104 3.58 -5.54 -4.54
N ILE A 105 4.47 -5.49 -5.49
CA ILE A 105 5.48 -4.46 -5.59
C ILE A 105 5.54 -3.91 -7.01
N LEU A 106 5.61 -2.59 -7.12
CA LEU A 106 5.81 -1.93 -8.39
C LEU A 106 7.23 -1.34 -8.38
N PRO A 107 8.14 -1.86 -9.22
CA PRO A 107 9.51 -1.35 -9.22
C PRO A 107 9.58 0.08 -9.77
N LYS A 108 10.47 0.88 -9.24
CA LYS A 108 10.76 2.20 -9.77
C LYS A 108 12.00 2.13 -10.63
N PRO A 109 12.08 2.88 -11.71
CA PRO A 109 11.06 3.78 -12.22
C PRO A 109 9.96 3.00 -12.93
N PHE A 110 8.75 3.53 -12.93
CA PHE A 110 7.64 2.87 -13.58
C PHE A 110 7.04 3.79 -14.64
N THR A 111 6.32 3.20 -15.60
CA THR A 111 5.58 3.98 -16.57
C THR A 111 4.16 4.18 -16.07
N ALA A 112 3.47 5.15 -16.64
CA ALA A 112 2.06 5.36 -16.30
C ALA A 112 1.25 4.09 -16.54
N GLU A 113 1.55 3.39 -17.63
CA GLU A 113 0.83 2.19 -17.97
C GLU A 113 1.09 1.08 -16.95
N ALA A 114 2.34 0.90 -16.53
CA ALA A 114 2.67 -0.12 -15.55
C ALA A 114 2.00 0.17 -14.22
N LEU A 115 1.97 1.45 -13.82
CA LEU A 115 1.34 1.84 -12.56
C LEU A 115 -0.15 1.56 -12.59
N THR A 116 -0.84 2.02 -13.64
CA THR A 116 -2.29 1.87 -13.67
C THR A 116 -2.69 0.41 -13.80
N ARG A 117 -1.91 -0.38 -14.56
CA ARG A 117 -2.20 -1.79 -14.68
C ARG A 117 -2.04 -2.51 -13.34
N LYS A 118 -0.96 -2.20 -12.61
CA LYS A 118 -0.71 -2.86 -11.34
C LYS A 118 -1.75 -2.47 -10.30
N VAL A 119 -2.14 -1.20 -10.28
CA VAL A 119 -3.17 -0.73 -9.36
C VAL A 119 -4.48 -1.46 -9.64
N HIS A 120 -4.85 -1.55 -10.92
CA HIS A 120 -6.09 -2.23 -11.29
C HIS A 120 -6.03 -3.70 -10.88
N GLU A 121 -4.89 -4.33 -11.07
CA GLU A 121 -4.72 -5.73 -10.72
C GLU A 121 -4.88 -5.95 -9.22
N VAL A 122 -4.26 -5.09 -8.41
CA VAL A 122 -4.33 -5.24 -6.96
C VAL A 122 -5.74 -4.96 -6.46
N LEU A 123 -6.40 -3.96 -7.04
CA LEU A 123 -7.77 -3.64 -6.61
C LEU A 123 -8.74 -4.76 -6.96
N ALA A 124 -8.44 -5.56 -7.97
CA ALA A 124 -9.31 -6.65 -8.36
C ALA A 124 -9.16 -7.89 -7.46
N ARG A 125 -8.13 -7.92 -6.62
CA ARG A 125 -7.92 -9.08 -5.73
C ARG A 125 -8.88 -9.03 -4.56
N PRO A 126 -9.20 -10.18 -3.95
CA PRO A 126 -10.04 -10.16 -2.77
C PRO A 126 -9.37 -9.42 -1.63
N SER A 127 -10.17 -8.77 -0.80
CA SER A 127 -9.64 -8.08 0.35
C SER A 127 -9.03 -9.08 1.32
N PRO A 128 -7.87 -8.79 1.91
CA PRO A 128 -7.27 -9.70 2.88
C PRO A 128 -8.19 -10.01 4.06
N SER A 129 -8.98 -9.05 4.49
CA SER A 129 -9.85 -9.27 5.63
C SER A 129 -11.00 -10.22 5.29
N ARG A 130 -11.23 -10.47 4.03
CA ARG A 130 -12.27 -11.38 3.62
C ARG A 130 -11.72 -12.66 3.08
N SER A 131 -10.41 -12.79 3.03
CA SER A 131 -9.80 -14.00 2.51
C SER A 131 -10.00 -15.12 3.50
N PRO A 132 -10.45 -16.29 3.06
CA PRO A 132 -10.59 -17.41 3.97
C PRO A 132 -9.27 -17.82 4.56
N PHE A 133 -8.20 -17.59 3.85
CA PHE A 133 -6.93 -17.98 4.40
C PHE A 133 -6.45 -17.03 5.46
N SER A 134 -6.77 -15.79 5.38
CA SER A 134 -6.29 -14.84 6.34
C SER A 134 -6.90 -15.09 7.68
N ARG A 135 -8.02 -15.80 7.74
CA ARG A 135 -8.56 -16.00 8.94
C ARG A 135 -8.55 -17.32 9.24
N ALA A 136 -8.12 -18.07 8.47
CA ALA A 136 -8.15 -19.38 8.78
C ALA A 136 -7.55 -19.63 10.01
N ARG A 137 -6.87 -18.86 10.47
CA ARG A 137 -6.33 -19.03 11.48
C ARG A 137 -6.87 -18.68 12.55
N PRO A 138 -7.13 -18.03 12.83
CA PRO A 138 -7.34 -17.57 14.02
C PRO A 138 -8.36 -18.09 14.74
N ARG A 139 -9.12 -18.74 14.46
CA ARG A 139 -10.15 -19.06 15.19
C ARG A 139 -10.24 -20.44 15.31
N PRO A 140 -9.47 -21.04 16.03
CA PRO A 140 -9.54 -22.41 16.21
C PRO A 140 -10.87 -22.83 16.72
N ASP A 141 -11.48 -22.04 17.49
CA ASP A 141 -12.75 -22.38 18.04
C ASP A 141 -13.77 -22.46 16.98
N GLN A 142 -13.50 -21.99 15.85
CA GLN A 142 -14.41 -22.00 14.88
C GLN A 142 -14.25 -23.07 14.01
N TRP A 143 -13.19 -23.40 13.63
CA TRP A 143 -13.15 -24.40 12.73
C TRP A 143 -12.70 -25.65 13.27
N MET A 144 -12.54 -25.69 14.39
CA MET A 144 -12.30 -26.71 14.89
C MET A 144 -13.13 -27.20 15.37
N PRO A 145 -13.57 -27.25 15.39
CA PRO A 145 -14.16 -27.55 15.59
C PRO A 145 -13.80 -27.52 15.33
#